data_96eb59ebdcbdac209f37c014cdd5be00
#
_entry.id   96eb59ebdcbdac209f37c014cdd5be00
#
_cell.length_a   1.000
_cell.length_b   1.000
_cell.length_c   1.000
_cell.angle_alpha   90.00
_cell.angle_beta   90.00
_cell.angle_gamma   90.00
#
_symmetry.space_group_name_H-M   'P 1'
#
loop_
_entity.id
_entity.type
_entity.pdbx_description
1 polymer ?
#
loop_
_entity_poly.entity_id
_entity_poly.type
_entity_poly.pdbx_seq_one_letter_code
_entity_poly.pdbx_strand_id
1 'polypeptide(L)'
;ISEPVRRDTAPAIALGIGLIKAADPHGVMLVIPSDQLIQDQASFRSLMKAAMDTAAREKALVTVGIKPTWPCPSYGYIERGKEIASAPGCSCREVIQFREKPDTATAAAYLSQGNFCWNAGMFVWSIPTVCEQLDKHCPELASFVEHIAESPDPQETIREEFPALTPISIDFALMENADRVLNIEATFDWDDVGSWISVANYLETHNKNTTNTDITVQDASGNIVFSQRGDKHVALLGVENLIVVETADAILIADKNKADEIKKIVNQLPDELR
;
A
#
# COMPACT_ATOMS: atom_id res chain seq x y z
N ILE A 1 -8.36 -10.08 -14.61
CA ILE A 1 -7.08 -10.21 -15.33
C ILE A 1 -5.99 -10.18 -14.30
N SER A 2 -5.01 -11.05 -14.41
CA SER A 2 -3.83 -11.11 -13.56
C SER A 2 -2.57 -10.95 -14.39
N GLU A 3 -1.53 -10.37 -13.80
CA GLU A 3 -0.20 -10.34 -14.40
C GLU A 3 0.37 -11.76 -14.55
N PRO A 4 1.06 -12.09 -15.66
CA PRO A 4 1.57 -13.44 -15.89
C PRO A 4 2.81 -13.77 -15.04
N VAL A 5 3.59 -12.76 -14.63
CA VAL A 5 4.78 -12.86 -13.79
C VAL A 5 4.91 -11.61 -12.92
N ARG A 6 5.66 -11.67 -11.81
CA ARG A 6 5.89 -10.50 -10.95
C ARG A 6 6.83 -9.50 -11.64
N ARG A 7 6.41 -8.24 -11.76
CA ARG A 7 7.20 -7.13 -12.31
C ARG A 7 7.09 -5.84 -11.48
N ASP A 8 6.73 -5.95 -10.19
CA ASP A 8 6.46 -4.81 -9.31
C ASP A 8 5.23 -4.00 -9.75
N THR A 9 4.95 -2.87 -9.11
CA THR A 9 3.65 -2.19 -9.22
C THR A 9 3.47 -1.39 -10.51
N ALA A 10 4.52 -0.82 -11.11
CA ALA A 10 4.36 0.01 -12.31
C ALA A 10 3.89 -0.79 -13.54
N PRO A 11 4.47 -1.96 -13.89
CA PRO A 11 3.94 -2.79 -14.97
C PRO A 11 2.52 -3.29 -14.72
N ALA A 12 2.19 -3.70 -13.48
CA ALA A 12 0.84 -4.14 -13.12
C ALA A 12 -0.20 -3.02 -13.32
N ILE A 13 0.15 -1.80 -12.94
CA ILE A 13 -0.70 -0.61 -13.13
C ILE A 13 -0.79 -0.25 -14.61
N ALA A 14 0.31 -0.29 -15.37
CA ALA A 14 0.32 -0.03 -16.82
C ALA A 14 -0.60 -1.01 -17.58
N LEU A 15 -0.60 -2.29 -17.19
CA LEU A 15 -1.57 -3.28 -17.70
C LEU A 15 -3.01 -2.81 -17.48
N GLY A 16 -3.33 -2.35 -16.27
CA GLY A 16 -4.66 -1.79 -15.95
C GLY A 16 -5.00 -0.56 -16.78
N ILE A 17 -4.04 0.36 -16.98
CA ILE A 17 -4.23 1.57 -17.79
C ILE A 17 -4.56 1.19 -19.24
N GLY A 18 -3.81 0.28 -19.85
CA GLY A 18 -4.03 -0.16 -21.23
C GLY A 18 -5.43 -0.75 -21.44
N LEU A 19 -5.88 -1.60 -20.51
CA LEU A 19 -7.22 -2.19 -20.57
C LEU A 19 -8.34 -1.16 -20.39
N ILE A 20 -8.18 -0.22 -19.47
CA ILE A 20 -9.17 0.85 -19.27
C ILE A 20 -9.19 1.78 -20.49
N LYS A 21 -8.01 2.14 -21.03
CA LYS A 21 -7.89 2.98 -22.22
C LYS A 21 -8.62 2.38 -23.42
N ALA A 22 -8.50 1.06 -23.63
CA ALA A 22 -9.24 0.33 -24.66
C ALA A 22 -10.76 0.44 -24.50
N ALA A 23 -11.25 0.43 -23.26
CA ALA A 23 -12.68 0.46 -22.96
C ALA A 23 -13.23 1.90 -22.88
N ASP A 24 -12.51 2.80 -22.25
CA ASP A 24 -12.87 4.22 -22.06
C ASP A 24 -11.60 5.09 -22.02
N PRO A 25 -11.18 5.66 -23.13
CA PRO A 25 -9.98 6.51 -23.20
C PRO A 25 -10.07 7.81 -22.39
N HIS A 26 -11.25 8.17 -21.90
CA HIS A 26 -11.48 9.34 -21.03
C HIS A 26 -11.83 8.97 -19.59
N GLY A 27 -11.75 7.70 -19.26
CA GLY A 27 -12.05 7.17 -17.94
C GLY A 27 -11.14 7.69 -16.84
N VAL A 28 -11.54 7.45 -15.59
CA VAL A 28 -10.73 7.70 -14.39
C VAL A 28 -10.43 6.37 -13.74
N MET A 29 -9.15 6.09 -13.56
CA MET A 29 -8.66 4.88 -12.90
C MET A 29 -8.43 5.14 -11.42
N LEU A 30 -8.87 4.19 -10.59
CA LEU A 30 -8.56 4.13 -9.17
C LEU A 30 -7.68 2.89 -8.92
N VAL A 31 -6.51 3.11 -8.34
CA VAL A 31 -5.56 2.07 -7.91
C VAL A 31 -5.64 1.94 -6.40
N ILE A 32 -5.91 0.75 -5.91
CA ILE A 32 -6.06 0.45 -4.48
C ILE A 32 -5.28 -0.82 -4.15
N PRO A 33 -4.39 -0.81 -3.15
CA PRO A 33 -3.83 -2.05 -2.59
C PRO A 33 -4.94 -2.93 -2.00
N SER A 34 -4.81 -4.24 -2.14
CA SER A 34 -5.83 -5.21 -1.73
C SER A 34 -5.67 -5.72 -0.29
N ASP A 35 -4.57 -5.35 0.37
CA ASP A 35 -4.12 -5.87 1.67
C ASP A 35 -4.24 -4.85 2.81
N GLN A 36 -4.80 -3.68 2.56
CA GLN A 36 -5.02 -2.62 3.54
C GLN A 36 -6.39 -2.76 4.21
N LEU A 37 -6.48 -2.35 5.46
CA LEU A 37 -7.71 -2.37 6.24
C LEU A 37 -8.29 -0.97 6.39
N ILE A 38 -9.57 -0.83 6.03
CA ILE A 38 -10.36 0.40 6.18
C ILE A 38 -11.73 0.00 6.71
N GLN A 39 -12.08 0.46 7.91
CA GLN A 39 -13.37 0.14 8.56
C GLN A 39 -14.44 1.18 8.21
N ASP A 40 -14.10 2.48 8.18
CA ASP A 40 -15.03 3.54 7.77
C ASP A 40 -15.19 3.59 6.24
N GLN A 41 -15.95 2.64 5.73
CA GLN A 41 -16.25 2.52 4.30
C GLN A 41 -17.04 3.71 3.75
N ALA A 42 -17.81 4.42 4.58
CA ALA A 42 -18.60 5.56 4.12
C ALA A 42 -17.70 6.76 3.80
N SER A 43 -16.80 7.11 4.72
CA SER A 43 -15.80 8.16 4.51
C SER A 43 -14.84 7.79 3.38
N PHE A 44 -14.40 6.52 3.29
CA PHE A 44 -13.56 6.04 2.18
C PHE A 44 -14.23 6.28 0.82
N ARG A 45 -15.48 5.82 0.63
CA ARG A 45 -16.19 6.00 -0.64
C ARG A 45 -16.41 7.48 -0.99
N SER A 46 -16.70 8.31 0.00
CA SER A 46 -16.86 9.75 -0.20
C SER A 46 -15.56 10.41 -0.66
N LEU A 47 -14.44 10.05 -0.02
CA LEU A 47 -13.13 10.58 -0.39
C LEU A 47 -12.69 10.11 -1.78
N MET A 48 -12.88 8.82 -2.11
CA MET A 48 -12.54 8.28 -3.43
C MET A 48 -13.35 8.98 -4.53
N LYS A 49 -14.63 9.27 -4.30
CA LYS A 49 -15.43 10.06 -5.25
C LYS A 49 -14.84 11.46 -5.44
N ALA A 50 -14.50 12.16 -4.37
CA ALA A 50 -13.87 13.47 -4.45
C ALA A 50 -12.51 13.43 -5.17
N ALA A 51 -11.73 12.36 -4.95
CA ALA A 51 -10.46 12.14 -5.64
C ALA A 51 -10.65 11.90 -7.15
N MET A 52 -11.66 11.10 -7.53
CA MET A 52 -12.01 10.87 -8.94
C MET A 52 -12.48 12.15 -9.62
N ASP A 53 -13.35 12.94 -8.97
CA ASP A 53 -13.82 14.25 -9.48
C ASP A 53 -12.63 15.23 -9.64
N THR A 54 -11.67 15.17 -8.72
CA THR A 54 -10.44 15.98 -8.79
C THR A 54 -9.55 15.54 -9.95
N ALA A 55 -9.28 14.24 -10.10
CA ALA A 55 -8.46 13.70 -11.18
C ALA A 55 -9.07 13.97 -12.57
N ALA A 56 -10.40 13.94 -12.68
CA ALA A 56 -11.09 14.27 -13.93
C ALA A 56 -10.99 15.76 -14.31
N ARG A 57 -10.96 16.65 -13.31
CA ARG A 57 -10.94 18.11 -13.53
C ARG A 57 -9.54 18.68 -13.65
N GLU A 58 -8.64 18.21 -12.80
CA GLU A 58 -7.26 18.71 -12.71
C GLU A 58 -6.35 17.85 -13.60
N LYS A 59 -5.54 18.46 -14.45
CA LYS A 59 -4.50 17.72 -15.19
C LYS A 59 -3.34 17.37 -14.24
N ALA A 60 -3.57 16.45 -13.32
CA ALA A 60 -2.63 16.04 -12.30
C ALA A 60 -2.85 14.58 -11.90
N LEU A 61 -1.79 13.92 -11.45
CA LEU A 61 -1.91 12.64 -10.76
C LEU A 61 -2.37 12.90 -9.32
N VAL A 62 -3.33 12.13 -8.83
CA VAL A 62 -3.85 12.28 -7.47
C VAL A 62 -3.41 11.08 -6.64
N THR A 63 -2.93 11.33 -5.42
CA THR A 63 -2.62 10.31 -4.41
C THR A 63 -3.34 10.59 -3.10
N VAL A 64 -3.56 9.56 -2.31
CA VAL A 64 -4.15 9.65 -0.98
C VAL A 64 -3.06 9.62 0.08
N GLY A 65 -3.09 10.59 0.98
CA GLY A 65 -2.16 10.70 2.09
C GLY A 65 -2.82 10.43 3.43
N ILE A 66 -2.15 9.68 4.27
CA ILE A 66 -2.59 9.38 5.64
C ILE A 66 -1.86 10.30 6.61
N LYS A 67 -2.57 10.90 7.54
CA LYS A 67 -1.96 11.73 8.58
C LYS A 67 -1.05 10.87 9.47
N PRO A 68 0.25 11.16 9.56
CA PRO A 68 1.16 10.40 10.39
C PRO A 68 0.81 10.53 11.88
N THR A 69 0.80 9.42 12.60
CA THR A 69 0.59 9.37 14.05
C THR A 69 1.86 9.02 14.83
N TRP A 70 2.86 8.47 14.13
CA TRP A 70 4.18 8.10 14.68
C TRP A 70 5.24 8.14 13.57
N PRO A 71 6.55 8.21 13.90
CA PRO A 71 7.61 8.29 12.91
C PRO A 71 7.94 6.91 12.31
N CYS A 72 7.10 6.42 11.39
CA CYS A 72 7.27 5.13 10.74
C CYS A 72 8.37 5.16 9.68
N PRO A 73 9.46 4.39 9.80
CA PRO A 73 10.52 4.32 8.78
C PRO A 73 10.16 3.38 7.61
N SER A 74 9.09 2.59 7.76
CA SER A 74 8.69 1.60 6.74
C SER A 74 7.74 2.16 5.69
N TYR A 75 7.23 3.38 5.86
CA TYR A 75 6.29 4.03 4.94
C TYR A 75 6.98 5.07 4.05
N GLY A 76 6.42 5.28 2.88
CA GLY A 76 6.69 6.44 2.06
C GLY A 76 6.05 7.70 2.67
N TYR A 77 6.70 8.84 2.50
CA TYR A 77 6.21 10.14 2.95
C TYR A 77 5.99 11.08 1.77
N ILE A 78 4.94 11.87 1.86
CA ILE A 78 4.58 12.89 0.88
C ILE A 78 4.66 14.24 1.56
N GLU A 79 5.54 15.13 1.08
CA GLU A 79 5.57 16.52 1.51
C GLU A 79 4.48 17.31 0.80
N ARG A 80 3.59 17.90 1.58
CA ARG A 80 2.44 18.66 1.10
C ARG A 80 2.75 20.14 1.00
N GLY A 81 2.44 20.72 -0.12
CA GLY A 81 2.60 22.14 -0.42
C GLY A 81 1.32 22.94 -0.23
N LYS A 82 1.09 23.83 -1.18
CA LYS A 82 -0.04 24.75 -1.21
C LYS A 82 -1.38 24.00 -1.31
N GLU A 83 -2.34 24.47 -0.54
CA GLU A 83 -3.72 24.01 -0.65
C GLU A 83 -4.36 24.52 -1.94
N ILE A 84 -5.10 23.65 -2.60
CA ILE A 84 -5.88 23.97 -3.79
C ILE A 84 -7.37 23.86 -3.49
N ALA A 85 -8.20 24.56 -4.28
CA ALA A 85 -9.64 24.46 -4.16
C ALA A 85 -10.11 23.01 -4.43
N SER A 86 -10.82 22.44 -3.47
CA SER A 86 -11.33 21.07 -3.52
C SER A 86 -12.80 21.00 -3.12
N ALA A 87 -13.39 19.81 -3.19
CA ALA A 87 -14.76 19.59 -2.72
C ALA A 87 -14.88 19.90 -1.21
N PRO A 88 -16.04 20.35 -0.72
CA PRO A 88 -16.25 20.57 0.71
C PRO A 88 -15.94 19.32 1.54
N GLY A 89 -15.16 19.50 2.61
CA GLY A 89 -14.71 18.41 3.49
C GLY A 89 -13.53 17.60 2.98
N CYS A 90 -12.92 18.01 1.85
CA CYS A 90 -11.75 17.36 1.27
C CYS A 90 -10.57 18.33 1.27
N SER A 91 -9.47 18.00 1.96
CA SER A 91 -8.23 18.77 1.91
C SER A 91 -7.36 18.26 0.76
N CYS A 92 -7.16 19.09 -0.25
CA CYS A 92 -6.35 18.78 -1.41
C CYS A 92 -5.16 19.75 -1.49
N ARG A 93 -3.95 19.22 -1.63
CA ARG A 93 -2.71 20.00 -1.67
C ARG A 93 -1.81 19.56 -2.80
N GLU A 94 -1.01 20.47 -3.32
CA GLU A 94 0.09 20.11 -4.20
C GLU A 94 1.11 19.25 -3.46
N VAL A 95 1.69 18.28 -4.16
CA VAL A 95 2.83 17.51 -3.65
C VAL A 95 4.11 18.23 -4.02
N ILE A 96 4.98 18.46 -3.03
CA ILE A 96 6.31 19.04 -3.25
C ILE A 96 7.27 17.92 -3.63
N GLN A 97 7.24 16.81 -2.88
CA GLN A 97 8.10 15.66 -3.13
C GLN A 97 7.59 14.39 -2.45
N PHE A 98 8.01 13.25 -3.00
CA PHE A 98 7.92 11.95 -2.37
C PHE A 98 9.23 11.61 -1.67
N ARG A 99 9.14 10.86 -0.56
CA ARG A 99 10.29 10.35 0.19
C ARG A 99 10.01 8.92 0.62
N GLU A 100 10.62 7.98 -0.05
CA GLU A 100 10.41 6.56 0.22
C GLU A 100 11.29 6.10 1.39
N LYS A 101 10.66 5.51 2.38
CA LYS A 101 11.26 4.82 3.53
C LYS A 101 12.47 5.56 4.15
N PRO A 102 12.26 6.72 4.80
CA PRO A 102 13.33 7.46 5.46
C PRO A 102 13.89 6.69 6.66
N ASP A 103 15.05 7.11 7.17
CA ASP A 103 15.50 6.64 8.48
C ASP A 103 14.61 7.19 9.61
N THR A 104 14.71 6.59 10.81
CA THR A 104 13.86 6.92 11.96
C THR A 104 14.02 8.39 12.40
N ALA A 105 15.21 8.97 12.30
CA ALA A 105 15.46 10.36 12.67
C ALA A 105 14.78 11.31 11.67
N THR A 106 14.88 11.02 10.39
CA THR A 106 14.22 11.76 9.32
C THR A 106 12.69 11.63 9.42
N ALA A 107 12.15 10.43 9.68
CA ALA A 107 10.72 10.24 9.91
C ALA A 107 10.19 11.05 11.10
N ALA A 108 10.97 11.15 12.20
CA ALA A 108 10.62 11.98 13.36
C ALA A 108 10.62 13.48 13.01
N ALA A 109 11.57 13.92 12.17
CA ALA A 109 11.60 15.31 11.69
C ALA A 109 10.37 15.61 10.81
N TYR A 110 9.96 14.71 9.92
CA TYR A 110 8.75 14.88 9.10
C TYR A 110 7.48 14.99 9.94
N LEU A 111 7.35 14.12 10.96
CA LEU A 111 6.23 14.18 11.90
C LEU A 111 6.14 15.53 12.60
N SER A 112 7.29 16.07 13.06
CA SER A 112 7.34 17.36 13.79
C SER A 112 7.03 18.57 12.90
N GLN A 113 7.35 18.52 11.61
CA GLN A 113 7.06 19.58 10.65
C GLN A 113 5.54 19.72 10.35
N GLY A 114 4.78 18.62 10.40
CA GLY A 114 3.33 18.63 10.27
C GLY A 114 2.79 18.83 8.84
N ASN A 115 3.66 19.00 7.84
CA ASN A 115 3.30 19.14 6.43
C ASN A 115 3.50 17.84 5.62
N PHE A 116 3.87 16.74 6.27
CA PHE A 116 4.01 15.44 5.67
C PHE A 116 2.80 14.55 5.94
N CYS A 117 2.51 13.64 5.02
CA CYS A 117 1.63 12.51 5.23
C CYS A 117 2.29 11.21 4.73
N TRP A 118 1.82 10.06 5.22
CA TRP A 118 2.21 8.78 4.66
C TRP A 118 1.57 8.57 3.29
N ASN A 119 2.30 7.98 2.37
CA ASN A 119 1.77 7.51 1.10
C ASN A 119 0.95 6.24 1.32
N ALA A 120 -0.36 6.31 1.08
CA ALA A 120 -1.25 5.15 1.21
C ALA A 120 -1.08 4.12 0.08
N GLY A 121 -0.31 4.45 -0.98
CA GLY A 121 -0.25 3.63 -2.19
C GLY A 121 -1.55 3.60 -2.98
N MET A 122 -2.46 4.52 -2.69
CA MET A 122 -3.72 4.70 -3.43
C MET A 122 -3.56 5.85 -4.41
N PHE A 123 -3.89 5.60 -5.69
CA PHE A 123 -3.75 6.60 -6.74
C PHE A 123 -5.03 6.72 -7.54
N VAL A 124 -5.30 7.95 -8.02
CA VAL A 124 -6.47 8.25 -8.84
C VAL A 124 -6.05 9.14 -10.01
N TRP A 125 -6.25 8.66 -11.22
CA TRP A 125 -5.77 9.33 -12.43
C TRP A 125 -6.81 9.29 -13.54
N SER A 126 -6.94 10.37 -14.29
CA SER A 126 -7.60 10.29 -15.59
C SER A 126 -6.67 9.59 -16.59
N ILE A 127 -7.21 8.73 -17.45
CA ILE A 127 -6.45 8.00 -18.47
C ILE A 127 -5.61 8.96 -19.33
N PRO A 128 -6.16 10.07 -19.85
CA PRO A 128 -5.34 11.00 -20.63
C PRO A 128 -4.14 11.54 -19.85
N THR A 129 -4.33 11.90 -18.57
CA THR A 129 -3.25 12.47 -17.77
C THR A 129 -2.16 11.45 -17.44
N VAL A 130 -2.53 10.22 -17.05
CA VAL A 130 -1.51 9.21 -16.75
C VAL A 130 -0.76 8.77 -17.99
N CYS A 131 -1.43 8.65 -19.14
CA CYS A 131 -0.74 8.34 -20.42
C CYS A 131 0.26 9.44 -20.78
N GLU A 132 -0.12 10.73 -20.71
CA GLU A 132 0.79 11.86 -20.95
C GLU A 132 2.04 11.78 -20.05
N GLN A 133 1.87 11.43 -18.77
CA GLN A 133 2.99 11.33 -17.84
C GLN A 133 3.85 10.07 -18.09
N LEU A 134 3.24 8.95 -18.50
CA LEU A 134 3.98 7.76 -18.92
C LEU A 134 4.81 8.02 -20.19
N ASP A 135 4.24 8.66 -21.19
CA ASP A 135 4.95 9.03 -22.43
C ASP A 135 6.22 9.82 -22.12
N LYS A 136 6.14 10.72 -21.15
CA LYS A 136 7.25 11.60 -20.79
C LYS A 136 8.32 10.93 -19.93
N HIS A 137 7.90 10.12 -18.95
CA HIS A 137 8.79 9.62 -17.90
C HIS A 137 9.09 8.13 -17.98
N CYS A 138 8.23 7.34 -18.64
CA CYS A 138 8.29 5.88 -18.70
C CYS A 138 7.94 5.34 -20.10
N PRO A 139 8.73 5.64 -21.16
CA PRO A 139 8.38 5.28 -22.53
C PRO A 139 8.12 3.79 -22.76
N GLU A 140 8.82 2.91 -22.03
CA GLU A 140 8.61 1.46 -22.08
C GLU A 140 7.17 1.10 -21.67
N LEU A 141 6.71 1.64 -20.53
CA LEU A 141 5.35 1.40 -20.04
C LEU A 141 4.29 2.09 -20.91
N ALA A 142 4.59 3.29 -21.45
CA ALA A 142 3.71 3.97 -22.38
C ALA A 142 3.46 3.12 -23.64
N SER A 143 4.52 2.58 -24.25
CA SER A 143 4.42 1.68 -25.41
C SER A 143 3.57 0.44 -25.10
N PHE A 144 3.79 -0.17 -23.96
CA PHE A 144 3.00 -1.33 -23.52
C PHE A 144 1.51 -1.00 -23.32
N VAL A 145 1.20 0.17 -22.75
CA VAL A 145 -0.19 0.67 -22.61
C VAL A 145 -0.86 0.81 -23.97
N GLU A 146 -0.18 1.40 -24.96
CA GLU A 146 -0.71 1.57 -26.32
C GLU A 146 -0.92 0.22 -27.00
N HIS A 147 0.04 -0.69 -26.90
CA HIS A 147 -0.08 -2.03 -27.50
C HIS A 147 -1.28 -2.78 -26.93
N ILE A 148 -1.55 -2.73 -25.63
CA ILE A 148 -2.76 -3.31 -25.04
C ILE A 148 -4.01 -2.61 -25.55
N ALA A 149 -4.01 -1.27 -25.59
CA ALA A 149 -5.20 -0.49 -25.94
C ALA A 149 -5.63 -0.70 -27.39
N GLU A 150 -4.69 -0.92 -28.29
CA GLU A 150 -4.94 -1.11 -29.73
C GLU A 150 -5.04 -2.59 -30.15
N SER A 151 -4.69 -3.51 -29.25
CA SER A 151 -4.65 -4.93 -29.57
C SER A 151 -6.05 -5.54 -29.80
N PRO A 152 -6.25 -6.34 -30.86
CA PRO A 152 -7.45 -7.14 -31.01
C PRO A 152 -7.55 -8.31 -29.98
N ASP A 153 -6.42 -8.74 -29.41
CA ASP A 153 -6.31 -9.71 -28.31
C ASP A 153 -5.36 -9.20 -27.21
N PRO A 154 -5.87 -8.37 -26.29
CA PRO A 154 -5.06 -7.85 -25.19
C PRO A 154 -4.44 -8.94 -24.30
N GLN A 155 -5.07 -10.13 -24.22
CA GLN A 155 -4.56 -11.24 -23.43
C GLN A 155 -3.26 -11.83 -24.00
N GLU A 156 -3.19 -11.89 -25.33
CA GLU A 156 -1.98 -12.35 -26.03
C GLU A 156 -0.86 -11.31 -25.86
N THR A 157 -1.15 -10.05 -26.10
CA THR A 157 -0.18 -8.94 -25.88
C THR A 157 0.41 -8.95 -24.47
N ILE A 158 -0.46 -9.13 -23.44
CA ILE A 158 -0.02 -9.21 -22.04
C ILE A 158 0.92 -10.43 -21.83
N ARG A 159 0.59 -11.59 -22.37
CA ARG A 159 1.43 -12.79 -22.20
C ARG A 159 2.79 -12.66 -22.86
N GLU A 160 2.87 -11.99 -23.99
CA GLU A 160 4.11 -11.84 -24.75
C GLU A 160 5.00 -10.72 -24.22
N GLU A 161 4.45 -9.54 -23.94
CA GLU A 161 5.23 -8.34 -23.62
C GLU A 161 5.47 -8.13 -22.13
N PHE A 162 4.49 -8.42 -21.27
CA PHE A 162 4.58 -8.15 -19.83
C PHE A 162 5.83 -8.79 -19.16
N PRO A 163 6.25 -10.03 -19.49
CA PRO A 163 7.43 -10.65 -18.90
C PRO A 163 8.74 -9.93 -19.21
N ALA A 164 8.79 -9.10 -20.24
CA ALA A 164 9.99 -8.37 -20.64
C ALA A 164 10.12 -7.00 -19.95
N LEU A 165 9.03 -6.48 -19.35
CA LEU A 165 9.01 -5.16 -18.71
C LEU A 165 9.97 -5.09 -17.53
N THR A 166 10.60 -3.94 -17.35
CA THR A 166 11.51 -3.65 -16.25
C THR A 166 10.73 -3.65 -14.91
N PRO A 167 11.13 -4.49 -13.91
CA PRO A 167 10.51 -4.47 -12.59
C PRO A 167 10.83 -3.18 -11.84
N ILE A 168 9.82 -2.37 -11.58
CA ILE A 168 9.96 -1.08 -10.87
C ILE A 168 8.64 -0.73 -10.19
N SER A 169 8.69 -0.06 -9.02
CA SER A 169 7.48 0.46 -8.40
C SER A 169 6.97 1.70 -9.12
N ILE A 170 5.66 1.94 -9.05
CA ILE A 170 5.02 3.11 -9.66
C ILE A 170 5.50 4.41 -9.00
N ASP A 171 5.87 4.35 -7.73
CA ASP A 171 6.40 5.50 -7.01
C ASP A 171 7.68 5.99 -7.66
N PHE A 172 8.66 5.11 -7.88
CA PHE A 172 9.93 5.45 -8.54
C PHE A 172 9.80 5.71 -10.04
N ALA A 173 8.96 4.90 -10.72
CA ALA A 173 8.82 5.05 -12.17
C ALA A 173 8.14 6.37 -12.54
N LEU A 174 7.08 6.74 -11.83
CA LEU A 174 6.20 7.82 -12.24
C LEU A 174 6.01 8.89 -11.16
N MET A 175 5.60 8.52 -9.92
CA MET A 175 5.09 9.49 -8.95
C MET A 175 6.15 10.49 -8.48
N GLU A 176 7.41 10.08 -8.37
CA GLU A 176 8.53 10.96 -8.01
C GLU A 176 8.94 11.92 -9.13
N ASN A 177 8.62 11.59 -10.38
CA ASN A 177 9.05 12.32 -11.57
C ASN A 177 7.92 13.11 -12.23
N ALA A 178 6.67 12.86 -11.88
CA ALA A 178 5.50 13.47 -12.51
C ALA A 178 5.48 15.00 -12.37
N ASP A 179 5.05 15.69 -13.43
CA ASP A 179 5.05 17.15 -13.48
C ASP A 179 4.17 17.80 -12.43
N ARG A 180 3.04 17.17 -12.12
CA ARG A 180 2.08 17.69 -11.15
C ARG A 180 1.36 16.55 -10.42
N VAL A 181 1.56 16.50 -9.12
CA VAL A 181 0.89 15.55 -8.24
C VAL A 181 0.10 16.31 -7.19
N LEU A 182 -1.10 15.85 -6.90
CA LEU A 182 -1.99 16.35 -5.87
C LEU A 182 -2.17 15.28 -4.79
N ASN A 183 -2.17 15.72 -3.54
CA ASN A 183 -2.43 14.85 -2.41
C ASN A 183 -3.77 15.21 -1.77
N ILE A 184 -4.62 14.21 -1.58
CA ILE A 184 -5.86 14.31 -0.82
C ILE A 184 -5.66 13.62 0.52
N GLU A 185 -5.92 14.33 1.63
CA GLU A 185 -5.78 13.78 2.98
C GLU A 185 -6.96 12.87 3.30
N ALA A 186 -6.66 11.65 3.75
CA ALA A 186 -7.66 10.69 4.19
C ALA A 186 -8.40 11.17 5.44
N THR A 187 -9.72 11.01 5.42
CA THR A 187 -10.63 11.29 6.54
C THR A 187 -11.17 10.02 7.20
N PHE A 188 -10.72 8.86 6.73
CA PHE A 188 -11.08 7.53 7.22
C PHE A 188 -9.91 6.90 7.99
N ASP A 189 -10.22 5.88 8.76
CA ASP A 189 -9.23 5.01 9.39
C ASP A 189 -8.49 4.18 8.33
N TRP A 190 -7.20 3.99 8.56
CA TRP A 190 -6.35 3.24 7.64
C TRP A 190 -5.24 2.50 8.38
N ASP A 191 -5.02 1.26 8.01
CA ASP A 191 -3.89 0.45 8.45
C ASP A 191 -3.40 -0.41 7.27
N ASP A 192 -2.11 -0.43 7.01
CA ASP A 192 -1.50 -1.27 5.98
C ASP A 192 -1.40 -2.75 6.38
N VAL A 193 -1.68 -3.05 7.66
CA VAL A 193 -1.59 -4.39 8.26
C VAL A 193 -0.26 -5.09 7.97
N GLY A 194 0.80 -4.29 7.80
CA GLY A 194 2.12 -4.73 7.34
C GLY A 194 2.97 -5.45 8.39
N SER A 195 2.49 -5.60 9.62
CA SER A 195 3.24 -6.26 10.70
C SER A 195 2.33 -7.02 11.67
N TRP A 196 2.88 -8.00 12.38
CA TRP A 196 2.16 -8.71 13.43
C TRP A 196 1.73 -7.80 14.58
N ILE A 197 2.42 -6.67 14.79
CA ILE A 197 2.03 -5.65 15.77
C ILE A 197 0.73 -4.96 15.32
N SER A 198 0.62 -4.67 14.04
CA SER A 198 -0.59 -4.08 13.45
C SER A 198 -1.75 -5.07 13.47
N VAL A 199 -1.53 -6.33 13.07
CA VAL A 199 -2.53 -7.41 13.14
C VAL A 199 -3.12 -7.53 14.54
N ALA A 200 -2.30 -7.37 15.59
CA ALA A 200 -2.75 -7.48 16.97
C ALA A 200 -3.85 -6.47 17.34
N ASN A 201 -3.94 -5.32 16.68
CA ASN A 201 -4.98 -4.31 16.93
C ASN A 201 -6.40 -4.82 16.58
N TYR A 202 -6.48 -5.90 15.81
CA TYR A 202 -7.72 -6.49 15.30
C TYR A 202 -8.04 -7.85 15.90
N LEU A 203 -7.23 -8.29 16.89
CA LEU A 203 -7.44 -9.54 17.62
C LEU A 203 -7.99 -9.26 19.01
N GLU A 204 -8.59 -10.29 19.62
CA GLU A 204 -9.11 -10.20 20.98
C GLU A 204 -7.97 -10.15 22.00
N THR A 205 -8.19 -9.43 23.11
CA THR A 205 -7.25 -9.39 24.22
C THR A 205 -7.74 -10.28 25.35
N HIS A 206 -6.94 -11.28 25.74
CA HIS A 206 -7.19 -12.18 26.86
C HIS A 206 -5.99 -12.17 27.82
N ASN A 207 -6.23 -11.83 29.11
CA ASN A 207 -5.19 -11.79 30.16
C ASN A 207 -3.91 -11.01 29.72
N LYS A 208 -4.07 -9.80 29.15
CA LYS A 208 -2.98 -8.94 28.63
C LYS A 208 -2.22 -9.54 27.44
N ASN A 209 -2.73 -10.55 26.78
CA ASN A 209 -2.19 -11.12 25.55
C ASN A 209 -3.24 -11.01 24.46
N THR A 210 -2.81 -10.81 23.22
CA THR A 210 -3.67 -10.64 22.06
C THR A 210 -3.69 -11.92 21.23
N THR A 211 -4.87 -12.43 20.89
CA THR A 211 -4.99 -13.76 20.26
C THR A 211 -6.26 -13.91 19.43
N ASN A 212 -6.22 -14.82 18.45
CA ASN A 212 -7.40 -15.33 17.73
C ASN A 212 -7.71 -16.80 18.06
N THR A 213 -7.06 -17.36 19.07
CA THR A 213 -7.26 -18.77 19.48
C THR A 213 -7.35 -18.89 21.00
N ASP A 214 -7.77 -20.04 21.49
CA ASP A 214 -7.84 -20.32 22.92
C ASP A 214 -6.45 -20.36 23.56
N ILE A 215 -6.25 -19.63 24.66
CA ILE A 215 -4.99 -19.60 25.38
C ILE A 215 -5.16 -19.91 26.89
N THR A 216 -4.18 -20.61 27.45
CA THR A 216 -3.96 -20.69 28.90
C THR A 216 -2.74 -19.89 29.29
N VAL A 217 -2.87 -18.99 30.25
CA VAL A 217 -1.83 -18.02 30.60
C VAL A 217 -1.46 -18.14 32.08
N GLN A 218 -0.16 -18.30 32.39
CA GLN A 218 0.41 -18.18 33.71
C GLN A 218 1.71 -17.35 33.63
N ASP A 219 1.74 -16.23 34.37
CA ASP A 219 2.88 -15.32 34.44
C ASP A 219 3.38 -14.87 33.04
N ALA A 220 2.44 -14.58 32.12
CA ALA A 220 2.76 -14.19 30.76
C ALA A 220 1.91 -12.99 30.29
N SER A 221 2.53 -12.01 29.60
CA SER A 221 1.85 -10.79 29.17
C SER A 221 2.49 -10.15 27.93
N GLY A 222 1.71 -9.33 27.24
CA GLY A 222 2.17 -8.57 26.07
C GLY A 222 2.40 -9.43 24.82
N ASN A 223 2.04 -10.71 24.85
CA ASN A 223 2.25 -11.62 23.73
C ASN A 223 1.15 -11.46 22.66
N ILE A 224 1.52 -11.68 21.41
CA ILE A 224 0.63 -11.80 20.26
C ILE A 224 0.65 -13.26 19.84
N VAL A 225 -0.51 -13.92 19.85
CA VAL A 225 -0.65 -15.33 19.47
C VAL A 225 -1.65 -15.42 18.32
N PHE A 226 -1.21 -15.91 17.19
CA PHE A 226 -2.05 -16.11 16.02
C PHE A 226 -1.97 -17.56 15.55
N SER A 227 -3.12 -18.20 15.40
CA SER A 227 -3.26 -19.51 14.77
C SER A 227 -4.08 -19.37 13.48
N GLN A 228 -3.52 -19.81 12.36
CA GLN A 228 -4.17 -19.72 11.05
C GLN A 228 -5.54 -20.40 11.02
N ARG A 229 -5.70 -21.52 11.73
CA ARG A 229 -6.96 -22.27 11.80
C ARG A 229 -7.79 -21.94 13.03
N GLY A 230 -7.19 -21.35 14.07
CA GLY A 230 -7.84 -21.07 15.35
C GLY A 230 -8.24 -22.32 16.13
N ASP A 231 -7.73 -23.50 15.79
CA ASP A 231 -8.10 -24.79 16.34
C ASP A 231 -7.10 -25.34 17.37
N LYS A 232 -5.98 -24.65 17.57
CA LYS A 232 -4.95 -25.05 18.55
C LYS A 232 -5.07 -24.25 19.83
N HIS A 233 -5.01 -24.95 20.95
CA HIS A 233 -4.88 -24.35 22.26
C HIS A 233 -3.41 -24.03 22.54
N VAL A 234 -3.09 -22.78 22.89
CA VAL A 234 -1.73 -22.34 23.19
C VAL A 234 -1.57 -22.04 24.68
N ALA A 235 -0.58 -22.65 25.34
CA ALA A 235 -0.24 -22.38 26.71
C ALA A 235 0.98 -21.46 26.81
N LEU A 236 0.84 -20.38 27.56
CA LEU A 236 1.90 -19.38 27.81
C LEU A 236 2.29 -19.42 29.30
N LEU A 237 3.55 -19.74 29.60
CA LEU A 237 4.09 -19.78 30.93
C LEU A 237 5.36 -18.97 31.07
N GLY A 238 5.36 -17.91 31.87
CA GLY A 238 6.55 -17.15 32.22
C GLY A 238 7.19 -16.41 31.02
N VAL A 239 6.38 -16.03 30.00
CA VAL A 239 6.89 -15.38 28.78
C VAL A 239 6.22 -14.04 28.54
N GLU A 240 6.98 -13.10 28.00
CA GLU A 240 6.50 -11.75 27.74
C GLU A 240 6.94 -11.24 26.36
N ASN A 241 6.10 -10.39 25.76
CA ASN A 241 6.42 -9.67 24.54
C ASN A 241 6.85 -10.55 23.37
N LEU A 242 6.24 -11.72 23.23
CA LEU A 242 6.46 -12.61 22.09
C LEU A 242 5.40 -12.42 21.00
N ILE A 243 5.82 -12.65 19.77
CA ILE A 243 4.97 -12.93 18.62
C ILE A 243 5.05 -14.45 18.40
N VAL A 244 3.91 -15.13 18.50
CA VAL A 244 3.76 -16.56 18.22
C VAL A 244 2.75 -16.71 17.09
N VAL A 245 3.21 -17.19 15.93
CA VAL A 245 2.36 -17.39 14.75
C VAL A 245 2.44 -18.85 14.34
N GLU A 246 1.32 -19.50 14.28
CA GLU A 246 1.19 -20.88 13.84
C GLU A 246 0.44 -20.92 12.51
N THR A 247 1.03 -21.59 11.53
CA THR A 247 0.44 -21.91 10.23
C THR A 247 0.30 -23.43 10.07
N ALA A 248 -0.17 -23.89 8.92
CA ALA A 248 -0.31 -25.32 8.65
C ALA A 248 1.02 -26.08 8.65
N ASP A 249 2.11 -25.40 8.31
CA ASP A 249 3.43 -25.95 7.99
C ASP A 249 4.58 -25.38 8.82
N ALA A 250 4.36 -24.28 9.56
CA ALA A 250 5.41 -23.62 10.33
C ALA A 250 4.91 -22.96 11.62
N ILE A 251 5.83 -22.73 12.55
CA ILE A 251 5.60 -21.89 13.74
C ILE A 251 6.72 -20.85 13.81
N LEU A 252 6.31 -19.58 13.85
CA LEU A 252 7.21 -18.47 14.16
C LEU A 252 7.10 -18.13 15.65
N ILE A 253 8.25 -17.97 16.31
CA ILE A 253 8.35 -17.38 17.65
C ILE A 253 9.40 -16.27 17.56
N ALA A 254 8.99 -15.04 17.85
CA ALA A 254 9.87 -13.87 17.77
C ALA A 254 9.66 -12.95 18.96
N ASP A 255 10.68 -12.20 19.36
CA ASP A 255 10.56 -11.05 20.25
C ASP A 255 9.77 -9.94 19.53
N LYS A 256 8.79 -9.35 20.18
CA LYS A 256 7.94 -8.29 19.64
C LYS A 256 8.76 -7.07 19.20
N ASN A 257 9.87 -6.78 19.90
CA ASN A 257 10.79 -5.70 19.54
C ASN A 257 11.64 -6.01 18.28
N LYS A 258 11.54 -7.25 17.76
CA LYS A 258 12.21 -7.74 16.55
C LYS A 258 11.24 -7.96 15.39
N ALA A 259 10.01 -7.48 15.48
CA ALA A 259 8.99 -7.69 14.46
C ALA A 259 9.48 -7.28 13.04
N ASP A 260 10.18 -6.16 12.93
CA ASP A 260 10.72 -5.66 11.65
C ASP A 260 11.84 -6.55 11.07
N GLU A 261 12.43 -7.44 11.89
CA GLU A 261 13.49 -8.36 11.47
C GLU A 261 12.95 -9.71 10.98
N ILE A 262 11.65 -10.00 11.12
CA ILE A 262 11.05 -11.29 10.72
C ILE A 262 11.36 -11.63 9.26
N LYS A 263 11.35 -10.65 8.37
CA LYS A 263 11.71 -10.84 6.96
C LYS A 263 13.12 -11.41 6.75
N LYS A 264 14.07 -11.12 7.66
CA LYS A 264 15.43 -11.63 7.57
C LYS A 264 15.49 -13.15 7.80
N ILE A 265 14.68 -13.67 8.73
CA ILE A 265 14.63 -15.11 9.00
C ILE A 265 13.86 -15.85 7.89
N VAL A 266 12.77 -15.24 7.37
CA VAL A 266 12.00 -15.81 6.25
C VAL A 266 12.91 -16.04 5.04
N ASN A 267 13.84 -15.12 4.75
CA ASN A 267 14.80 -15.26 3.64
C ASN A 267 15.82 -16.41 3.83
N GLN A 268 15.91 -16.98 5.04
CA GLN A 268 16.80 -18.11 5.36
C GLN A 268 16.07 -19.46 5.36
N LEU A 269 14.73 -19.43 5.21
CA LEU A 269 13.95 -20.66 5.15
C LEU A 269 14.19 -21.41 3.83
N PRO A 270 13.98 -22.74 3.82
CA PRO A 270 13.88 -23.52 2.59
C PRO A 270 12.82 -22.93 1.65
N ASP A 271 13.02 -23.09 0.33
CA ASP A 271 12.14 -22.50 -0.69
C ASP A 271 10.67 -22.95 -0.56
N GLU A 272 10.45 -24.17 -0.03
CA GLU A 272 9.13 -24.73 0.25
C GLU A 272 8.38 -24.05 1.41
N LEU A 273 9.04 -23.23 2.22
CA LEU A 273 8.47 -22.50 3.37
C LEU A 273 8.50 -20.97 3.18
N ARG A 274 8.81 -20.50 1.98
CA ARG A 274 8.89 -19.05 1.64
C ARG A 274 7.63 -18.52 0.96
#